data_90e6278317e333493e36e573fffde026
#
_entry.id   90e6278317e333493e36e573fffde026
#
_cell.length_a   1.000
_cell.length_b   1.000
_cell.length_c   1.000
_cell.angle_alpha   90.00
_cell.angle_beta   90.00
_cell.angle_gamma   90.00
#
_symmetry.space_group_name_H-M   'P 1'
#
loop_
_entity.id
_entity.type
_entity.pdbx_description
1 polymer ?
#
loop_
_entity_poly.entity_id
_entity_poly.type
_entity_poly.pdbx_seq_one_letter_code
_entity_poly.pdbx_strand_id
1 'polypeptide(L)'
;MAGSLNKVMLIGNLGKDPEVRTFANGGKVCNFSIATSESWKDRNTGERQEKTEWHNVAIFNEGLAGVAERFLKKGSKVYIEGQLQTRKWTDQNGQDRYTTEVVLRGPNSVMTMLDGAPGGGGGGGGGGSYGGGGRSGGGSGGGWDQGGGGGGSSGGGGFGGGAPSGGYDDLDDDIPF
;
A
#
# COMPACT_ATOMS: atom_id res chain seq x y z
N MET A 1 39.26 0.62 -14.82
CA MET A 1 37.83 0.29 -14.83
C MET A 1 37.11 1.26 -13.89
N ALA A 2 36.21 2.07 -14.41
CA ALA A 2 35.38 2.93 -13.56
C ALA A 2 34.27 2.06 -12.98
N GLY A 3 34.31 1.80 -11.66
CA GLY A 3 33.23 1.11 -10.97
C GLY A 3 32.08 2.08 -10.71
N SER A 4 30.89 1.74 -11.15
CA SER A 4 29.65 2.47 -10.82
C SER A 4 28.59 1.49 -10.33
N LEU A 5 27.70 1.95 -9.46
CA LEU A 5 26.57 1.19 -8.97
C LEU A 5 25.28 1.97 -9.27
N ASN A 6 24.34 1.32 -9.97
CA ASN A 6 22.98 1.83 -10.12
C ASN A 6 22.03 0.78 -9.56
N LYS A 7 21.62 0.96 -8.31
CA LYS A 7 20.71 0.07 -7.59
C LYS A 7 19.76 0.89 -6.72
N VAL A 8 18.49 0.55 -6.80
CA VAL A 8 17.42 1.13 -5.98
C VAL A 8 16.71 0.00 -5.27
N MET A 9 16.42 0.23 -4.00
CA MET A 9 15.65 -0.67 -3.13
C MET A 9 14.51 0.13 -2.52
N LEU A 10 13.28 -0.34 -2.69
CA LEU A 10 12.08 0.31 -2.15
C LEU A 10 11.20 -0.70 -1.44
N ILE A 11 10.60 -0.26 -0.34
CA ILE A 11 9.46 -0.91 0.30
C ILE A 11 8.33 0.10 0.33
N GLY A 12 7.18 -0.25 -0.24
CA GLY A 12 6.05 0.65 -0.27
C GLY A 12 4.77 -0.03 -0.72
N ASN A 13 3.71 0.76 -0.82
CA ASN A 13 2.40 0.26 -1.19
C ASN A 13 2.03 0.71 -2.60
N LEU A 14 1.39 -0.16 -3.38
CA LEU A 14 0.91 0.19 -4.71
C LEU A 14 -0.19 1.26 -4.63
N GLY A 15 -0.04 2.32 -5.44
CA GLY A 15 -1.04 3.38 -5.54
C GLY A 15 -2.23 3.02 -6.44
N LYS A 16 -2.00 2.13 -7.40
CA LYS A 16 -3.00 1.64 -8.36
C LYS A 16 -2.71 0.18 -8.71
N ASP A 17 -3.67 -0.47 -9.37
CA ASP A 17 -3.47 -1.81 -9.91
C ASP A 17 -2.36 -1.81 -10.98
N PRO A 18 -1.58 -2.90 -11.11
CA PRO A 18 -0.57 -3.02 -12.15
C PRO A 18 -1.17 -2.98 -13.55
N GLU A 19 -0.53 -2.22 -14.44
CA GLU A 19 -0.90 -2.14 -15.85
C GLU A 19 0.09 -2.96 -16.68
N VAL A 20 -0.39 -4.00 -17.34
CA VAL A 20 0.43 -4.82 -18.24
C VAL A 20 0.21 -4.40 -19.69
N ARG A 21 1.31 -4.19 -20.40
CA ARG A 21 1.32 -3.91 -21.84
C ARG A 21 2.16 -4.96 -22.54
N THR A 22 1.65 -5.46 -23.66
CA THR A 22 2.38 -6.38 -24.52
C THR A 22 2.91 -5.61 -25.73
N PHE A 23 4.18 -5.77 -26.00
CA PHE A 23 4.82 -5.19 -27.19
C PHE A 23 4.56 -6.06 -28.43
N ALA A 24 4.76 -5.48 -29.63
CA ALA A 24 4.58 -6.16 -30.89
C ALA A 24 5.50 -7.40 -31.06
N ASN A 25 6.63 -7.42 -30.36
CA ASN A 25 7.58 -8.54 -30.33
C ASN A 25 7.20 -9.63 -29.31
N GLY A 26 6.02 -9.57 -28.69
CA GLY A 26 5.54 -10.52 -27.70
C GLY A 26 6.04 -10.30 -26.27
N GLY A 27 6.99 -9.39 -26.06
CA GLY A 27 7.48 -9.03 -24.71
C GLY A 27 6.41 -8.31 -23.90
N LYS A 28 6.44 -8.49 -22.59
CA LYS A 28 5.52 -7.82 -21.66
C LYS A 28 6.27 -6.82 -20.79
N VAL A 29 5.60 -5.72 -20.45
CA VAL A 29 6.01 -4.80 -19.41
C VAL A 29 4.85 -4.59 -18.43
N CYS A 30 5.15 -4.66 -17.14
CA CYS A 30 4.19 -4.36 -16.09
C CYS A 30 4.58 -3.04 -15.42
N ASN A 31 3.66 -2.08 -15.40
CA ASN A 31 3.89 -0.75 -14.84
C ASN A 31 2.97 -0.52 -13.64
N PHE A 32 3.51 0.03 -12.57
CA PHE A 32 2.75 0.50 -11.41
C PHE A 32 3.52 1.59 -10.67
N SER A 33 2.87 2.24 -9.72
CA SER A 33 3.49 3.22 -8.83
C SER A 33 3.52 2.70 -7.40
N ILE A 34 4.59 3.01 -6.69
CA ILE A 34 4.77 2.68 -5.27
C ILE A 34 4.83 3.99 -4.47
N ALA A 35 4.09 4.05 -3.38
CA ALA A 35 4.17 5.09 -2.38
C ALA A 35 5.13 4.67 -1.25
N THR A 36 6.08 5.53 -0.95
CA THR A 36 6.90 5.45 0.26
C THR A 36 6.55 6.62 1.16
N SER A 37 6.15 6.36 2.41
CA SER A 37 5.75 7.41 3.35
C SER A 37 6.71 7.47 4.53
N GLU A 38 7.09 8.68 4.87
CA GLU A 38 7.84 9.01 6.08
C GLU A 38 6.95 9.82 7.01
N SER A 39 7.03 9.57 8.30
CA SER A 39 6.31 10.36 9.28
C SER A 39 7.22 10.76 10.42
N TRP A 40 7.14 12.04 10.80
CA TRP A 40 7.92 12.60 11.89
C TRP A 40 7.07 13.52 12.75
N LYS A 41 7.52 13.80 13.93
CA LYS A 41 6.92 14.79 14.81
C LYS A 41 7.64 16.12 14.61
N ASP A 42 6.89 17.15 14.24
CA ASP A 42 7.42 18.52 14.17
C ASP A 42 7.87 18.96 15.57
N ARG A 43 9.10 19.46 15.67
CA ARG A 43 9.68 19.86 16.96
C ARG A 43 9.11 21.15 17.50
N ASN A 44 8.57 22.02 16.62
CA ASN A 44 8.06 23.32 17.00
C ASN A 44 6.57 23.27 17.35
N THR A 45 5.78 22.57 16.53
CA THR A 45 4.32 22.47 16.70
C THR A 45 3.91 21.24 17.51
N GLY A 46 4.77 20.23 17.61
CA GLY A 46 4.45 18.96 18.24
C GLY A 46 3.51 18.07 17.43
N GLU A 47 3.10 18.50 16.23
CA GLU A 47 2.21 17.77 15.35
C GLU A 47 2.93 16.69 14.57
N ARG A 48 2.18 15.65 14.18
CA ARG A 48 2.68 14.60 13.31
C ARG A 48 2.58 15.05 11.87
N GLN A 49 3.72 15.09 11.18
CA GLN A 49 3.82 15.35 9.76
C GLN A 49 4.03 14.02 9.01
N GLU A 50 3.50 13.94 7.80
CA GLU A 50 3.69 12.81 6.90
C GLU A 50 4.02 13.32 5.50
N LYS A 51 5.01 12.70 4.87
CA LYS A 51 5.40 12.96 3.49
C LYS A 51 5.39 11.66 2.71
N THR A 52 4.72 11.66 1.56
CA THR A 52 4.65 10.50 0.68
C THR A 52 5.32 10.82 -0.65
N GLU A 53 6.26 9.96 -1.05
CA GLU A 53 6.91 10.03 -2.36
C GLU A 53 6.38 8.91 -3.26
N TRP A 54 6.20 9.24 -4.55
CA TRP A 54 5.68 8.31 -5.54
C TRP A 54 6.77 7.90 -6.52
N HIS A 55 6.96 6.59 -6.66
CA HIS A 55 7.97 6.01 -7.53
C HIS A 55 7.31 5.21 -8.66
N ASN A 56 7.65 5.52 -9.90
CA ASN A 56 7.22 4.75 -11.05
C ASN A 56 8.10 3.53 -11.21
N VAL A 57 7.48 2.37 -11.38
CA VAL A 57 8.14 1.08 -11.53
C VAL A 57 7.75 0.44 -12.85
N ALA A 58 8.75 -0.05 -13.59
CA ALA A 58 8.56 -0.78 -14.83
C ALA A 58 9.26 -2.14 -14.77
N ILE A 59 8.50 -3.22 -14.85
CA ILE A 59 9.01 -4.59 -14.81
C ILE A 59 9.06 -5.15 -16.22
N PHE A 60 10.28 -5.39 -16.73
CA PHE A 60 10.54 -6.03 -18.02
C PHE A 60 10.88 -7.52 -17.88
N ASN A 61 11.12 -7.99 -16.66
CA ASN A 61 11.29 -9.41 -16.40
C ASN A 61 9.93 -10.10 -16.49
N GLU A 62 9.75 -10.99 -17.46
CA GLU A 62 8.48 -11.65 -17.75
C GLU A 62 7.94 -12.46 -16.57
N GLY A 63 8.82 -13.16 -15.85
CA GLY A 63 8.44 -13.91 -14.65
C GLY A 63 7.86 -13.00 -13.57
N LEU A 64 8.55 -11.90 -13.26
CA LEU A 64 8.10 -10.92 -12.27
C LEU A 64 6.85 -10.17 -12.75
N ALA A 65 6.77 -9.82 -14.04
CA ALA A 65 5.59 -9.16 -14.62
C ALA A 65 4.34 -10.05 -14.50
N GLY A 66 4.47 -11.36 -14.77
CA GLY A 66 3.37 -12.30 -14.61
C GLY A 66 2.95 -12.51 -13.15
N VAL A 67 3.87 -12.43 -12.20
CA VAL A 67 3.55 -12.47 -10.77
C VAL A 67 2.83 -11.18 -10.36
N ALA A 68 3.35 -10.04 -10.79
CA ALA A 68 2.75 -8.73 -10.50
C ALA A 68 1.31 -8.65 -11.03
N GLU A 69 1.09 -9.06 -12.28
CA GLU A 69 -0.22 -9.07 -12.94
C GLU A 69 -1.27 -9.90 -12.17
N ARG A 70 -0.86 -11.05 -11.64
CA ARG A 70 -1.79 -12.00 -11.00
C ARG A 70 -2.08 -11.71 -9.55
N PHE A 71 -1.12 -11.19 -8.84
CA PHE A 71 -1.17 -11.14 -7.37
C PHE A 71 -1.15 -9.74 -6.78
N LEU A 72 -0.63 -8.73 -7.48
CA LEU A 72 -0.60 -7.38 -6.96
C LEU A 72 -1.89 -6.62 -7.25
N LYS A 73 -2.29 -5.79 -6.31
CA LYS A 73 -3.45 -4.90 -6.38
C LYS A 73 -3.09 -3.54 -5.77
N LYS A 74 -3.92 -2.54 -6.03
CA LYS A 74 -3.84 -1.27 -5.29
C LYS A 74 -3.80 -1.53 -3.79
N GLY A 75 -2.84 -0.92 -3.11
CA GLY A 75 -2.60 -1.09 -1.68
C GLY A 75 -1.64 -2.21 -1.31
N SER A 76 -1.34 -3.16 -2.20
CA SER A 76 -0.38 -4.24 -1.92
C SER A 76 0.97 -3.69 -1.52
N LYS A 77 1.56 -4.25 -0.47
CA LYS A 77 2.88 -3.90 0.02
C LYS A 77 3.94 -4.77 -0.63
N VAL A 78 4.94 -4.16 -1.21
CA VAL A 78 6.01 -4.86 -1.93
C VAL A 78 7.38 -4.34 -1.56
N TYR A 79 8.37 -5.23 -1.63
CA TYR A 79 9.77 -4.91 -1.71
C TYR A 79 10.24 -5.09 -3.14
N ILE A 80 10.99 -4.13 -3.67
CA ILE A 80 11.59 -4.21 -5.00
C ILE A 80 13.07 -3.84 -4.98
N GLU A 81 13.86 -4.50 -5.85
CA GLU A 81 15.20 -4.08 -6.22
C GLU A 81 15.27 -3.91 -7.73
N GLY A 82 15.74 -2.76 -8.16
CA GLY A 82 15.88 -2.40 -9.56
C GLY A 82 16.98 -1.38 -9.79
N GLN A 83 16.94 -0.74 -10.94
CA GLN A 83 17.87 0.31 -11.36
C GLN A 83 17.08 1.56 -11.75
N LEU A 84 17.64 2.74 -11.50
CA LEU A 84 17.08 3.98 -12.03
C LEU A 84 17.36 4.06 -13.53
N GLN A 85 16.32 4.39 -14.29
CA GLN A 85 16.45 4.67 -15.71
C GLN A 85 15.62 5.90 -16.05
N THR A 86 16.26 6.88 -16.69
CA THR A 86 15.58 8.05 -17.23
C THR A 86 15.37 7.83 -18.71
N ARG A 87 14.11 7.94 -19.15
CA ARG A 87 13.77 7.92 -20.58
C ARG A 87 13.23 9.27 -21.02
N LYS A 88 13.64 9.66 -22.21
CA LYS A 88 13.11 10.82 -22.93
C LYS A 88 11.87 10.40 -23.71
N TRP A 89 10.85 11.24 -23.71
CA TRP A 89 9.66 11.08 -24.53
C TRP A 89 9.15 12.46 -24.97
N THR A 90 8.37 12.51 -26.02
CA THR A 90 7.84 13.77 -26.56
C THR A 90 6.37 13.87 -26.19
N ASP A 91 5.97 14.97 -25.57
CA ASP A 91 4.58 15.22 -25.22
C ASP A 91 3.72 15.62 -26.45
N GLN A 92 2.42 15.83 -26.23
CA GLN A 92 1.47 16.20 -27.29
C GLN A 92 1.78 17.57 -27.93
N ASN A 93 2.56 18.41 -27.25
CA ASN A 93 2.97 19.72 -27.73
C ASN A 93 4.32 19.68 -28.47
N GLY A 94 4.89 18.50 -28.69
CA GLY A 94 6.18 18.31 -29.33
C GLY A 94 7.38 18.62 -28.43
N GLN A 95 7.15 18.79 -27.12
CA GLN A 95 8.23 19.08 -26.17
C GLN A 95 8.85 17.78 -25.62
N ASP A 96 10.16 17.80 -25.50
CA ASP A 96 10.91 16.71 -24.88
C ASP A 96 10.69 16.71 -23.36
N ARG A 97 10.25 15.57 -22.86
CA ARG A 97 10.06 15.30 -21.43
C ARG A 97 10.94 14.14 -20.99
N TYR A 98 11.29 14.16 -19.74
CA TYR A 98 12.10 13.12 -19.11
C TYR A 98 11.31 12.48 -17.98
N THR A 99 11.31 11.15 -17.91
CA THR A 99 10.70 10.41 -16.81
C THR A 99 11.71 9.43 -16.24
N THR A 100 11.92 9.52 -14.93
CA THR A 100 12.80 8.60 -14.21
C THR A 100 11.93 7.50 -13.59
N GLU A 101 12.31 6.26 -13.82
CA GLU A 101 11.59 5.07 -13.39
C GLU A 101 12.56 4.09 -12.72
N VAL A 102 12.03 3.29 -11.80
CA VAL A 102 12.77 2.12 -11.28
C VAL A 102 12.47 0.94 -12.19
N VAL A 103 13.50 0.44 -12.86
CA VAL A 103 13.38 -0.61 -13.87
C VAL A 103 13.85 -1.93 -13.29
N LEU A 104 12.99 -2.95 -13.33
CA LEU A 104 13.30 -4.33 -13.00
C LEU A 104 13.54 -5.11 -14.29
N ARG A 105 14.83 -5.32 -14.62
CA ARG A 105 15.27 -6.04 -15.81
C ARG A 105 16.38 -7.01 -15.46
N GLY A 106 16.34 -8.19 -16.10
CA GLY A 106 17.39 -9.21 -15.95
C GLY A 106 17.35 -9.95 -14.60
N PRO A 107 18.41 -10.74 -14.33
CA PRO A 107 18.42 -11.69 -13.22
C PRO A 107 18.59 -11.03 -11.83
N ASN A 108 19.12 -9.81 -11.78
CA ASN A 108 19.39 -9.11 -10.52
C ASN A 108 18.20 -8.27 -10.02
N SER A 109 17.04 -8.41 -10.66
CA SER A 109 15.82 -7.74 -10.24
C SER A 109 15.08 -8.59 -9.23
N VAL A 110 14.60 -7.97 -8.16
CA VAL A 110 13.84 -8.65 -7.12
C VAL A 110 12.50 -7.95 -6.92
N MET A 111 11.46 -8.75 -6.74
CA MET A 111 10.16 -8.30 -6.27
C MET A 111 9.62 -9.33 -5.28
N THR A 112 9.30 -8.89 -4.07
CA THR A 112 8.73 -9.72 -3.02
C THR A 112 7.45 -9.06 -2.48
N MET A 113 6.37 -9.80 -2.45
CA MET A 113 5.13 -9.37 -1.79
C MET A 113 5.31 -9.47 -0.29
N LEU A 114 5.00 -8.40 0.42
CA LEU A 114 5.12 -8.32 1.88
C LEU A 114 3.76 -8.38 2.57
N ASP A 115 2.67 -8.30 1.80
CA ASP A 115 1.36 -8.62 2.33
C ASP A 115 1.26 -10.13 2.51
N GLY A 116 0.71 -10.57 3.66
CA GLY A 116 0.34 -11.96 3.86
C GLY A 116 -0.61 -12.40 2.75
N ALA A 117 -0.52 -13.67 2.33
CA ALA A 117 -1.41 -14.24 1.35
C ALA A 117 -2.87 -13.88 1.69
N PRO A 118 -3.70 -13.38 0.72
CA PRO A 118 -5.11 -13.14 0.98
C PRO A 118 -5.79 -14.46 1.33
N GLY A 119 -6.06 -14.69 2.62
CA GLY A 119 -6.68 -15.91 3.13
C GLY A 119 -6.05 -16.51 4.40
N GLY A 120 -4.89 -16.02 4.86
CA GLY A 120 -4.25 -16.52 6.06
C GLY A 120 -4.61 -15.78 7.35
N GLY A 121 -5.74 -15.10 7.38
CA GLY A 121 -6.23 -14.43 8.57
C GLY A 121 -7.16 -15.35 9.34
N GLY A 122 -6.74 -15.87 10.45
CA GLY A 122 -7.63 -16.50 11.41
C GLY A 122 -7.32 -17.95 11.64
N GLY A 123 -6.41 -18.22 12.45
CA GLY A 123 -6.11 -19.57 12.85
C GLY A 123 -5.29 -19.63 14.11
N GLY A 124 -5.96 -19.43 15.17
CA GLY A 124 -5.87 -20.32 16.25
C GLY A 124 -4.82 -20.07 17.28
N GLY A 125 -5.24 -19.45 18.27
CA GLY A 125 -4.85 -19.79 19.60
C GLY A 125 -5.23 -21.23 19.90
N GLY A 126 -4.40 -22.18 19.53
CA GLY A 126 -4.40 -23.53 20.01
C GLY A 126 -3.57 -23.61 21.27
N GLY A 127 -4.09 -23.12 22.39
CA GLY A 127 -3.56 -23.41 23.70
C GLY A 127 -3.72 -24.90 23.98
N GLY A 128 -2.64 -25.65 23.86
CA GLY A 128 -2.53 -26.99 24.35
C GLY A 128 -2.60 -26.99 25.86
N SER A 129 -3.80 -27.22 26.41
CA SER A 129 -4.00 -27.57 27.80
C SER A 129 -3.67 -29.03 27.95
N TYR A 130 -2.55 -29.33 28.58
CA TYR A 130 -2.30 -30.65 29.14
C TYR A 130 -3.24 -30.86 30.31
N GLY A 131 -4.14 -31.85 30.18
CA GLY A 131 -5.11 -32.27 31.13
C GLY A 131 -4.48 -32.92 32.33
N GLY A 132 -5.04 -32.67 33.45
CA GLY A 132 -4.92 -33.45 34.68
C GLY A 132 -6.31 -33.75 35.14
N GLY A 133 -6.62 -35.04 35.30
CA GLY A 133 -7.91 -35.58 35.66
C GLY A 133 -8.36 -35.22 37.05
N GLY A 134 -9.62 -35.44 37.34
CA GLY A 134 -10.11 -35.57 38.70
C GLY A 134 -11.55 -35.15 38.91
N ARG A 135 -12.45 -36.11 38.81
CA ARG A 135 -13.60 -36.46 39.70
C ARG A 135 -14.59 -35.38 40.15
N SER A 136 -15.85 -35.62 39.72
CA SER A 136 -16.99 -35.87 40.61
C SER A 136 -17.57 -34.76 41.49
N GLY A 137 -18.89 -34.57 41.37
CA GLY A 137 -19.78 -33.97 42.36
C GLY A 137 -20.61 -32.82 41.76
N GLY A 138 -21.84 -32.97 41.37
CA GLY A 138 -23.06 -33.06 42.10
C GLY A 138 -23.58 -31.72 42.61
N GLY A 139 -24.82 -31.32 42.18
CA GLY A 139 -25.60 -30.27 42.84
C GLY A 139 -26.10 -29.19 41.88
N SER A 140 -27.28 -29.32 41.23
CA SER A 140 -28.57 -28.88 41.73
C SER A 140 -28.69 -27.38 42.06
N GLY A 141 -29.57 -26.69 41.30
CA GLY A 141 -30.38 -25.66 41.90
C GLY A 141 -30.36 -24.27 41.28
N GLY A 142 -31.53 -23.91 40.69
CA GLY A 142 -32.16 -22.60 40.84
C GLY A 142 -31.66 -21.47 39.96
N GLY A 143 -32.34 -20.93 39.00
CA GLY A 143 -33.66 -20.34 39.02
C GLY A 143 -33.63 -18.87 39.38
N TRP A 144 -34.38 -18.06 38.67
CA TRP A 144 -34.75 -16.66 38.79
C TRP A 144 -34.16 -15.81 37.66
N ASP A 145 -34.87 -15.53 36.56
CA ASP A 145 -36.13 -14.79 36.34
C ASP A 145 -36.02 -13.29 36.60
N GLN A 146 -36.60 -12.58 35.60
CA GLN A 146 -37.12 -11.21 35.71
C GLN A 146 -36.10 -10.08 35.53
N GLY A 147 -36.24 -9.17 34.57
CA GLY A 147 -37.38 -8.61 33.94
C GLY A 147 -37.08 -7.13 33.62
N GLY A 148 -37.68 -6.67 32.58
CA GLY A 148 -38.19 -5.31 32.45
C GLY A 148 -37.12 -4.28 32.05
N GLY A 149 -37.29 -3.56 30.98
CA GLY A 149 -38.37 -2.78 30.53
C GLY A 149 -37.92 -1.36 30.27
N GLY A 150 -38.37 -0.82 29.14
CA GLY A 150 -38.62 0.60 28.94
C GLY A 150 -37.44 1.42 28.44
N GLY A 151 -37.47 2.05 27.34
CA GLY A 151 -38.44 2.92 26.76
C GLY A 151 -37.86 4.29 26.52
N GLY A 152 -38.17 4.89 25.35
CA GLY A 152 -38.23 6.31 25.14
C GLY A 152 -37.04 6.91 24.39
N SER A 153 -37.19 7.24 23.12
CA SER A 153 -37.86 8.42 22.59
C SER A 153 -36.93 9.57 22.26
N SER A 154 -36.85 9.83 20.96
CA SER A 154 -37.05 11.14 20.32
C SER A 154 -35.97 12.21 20.34
N GLY A 155 -35.84 12.81 19.16
CA GLY A 155 -35.39 14.17 18.91
C GLY A 155 -34.06 14.19 18.14
N GLY A 156 -33.96 14.55 16.88
CA GLY A 156 -34.57 15.69 16.23
C GLY A 156 -33.55 16.81 16.17
N GLY A 157 -33.06 17.14 14.97
CA GLY A 157 -32.27 18.33 14.79
C GLY A 157 -31.28 18.24 13.64
N GLY A 158 -31.74 18.61 12.45
CA GLY A 158 -30.89 18.96 11.33
C GLY A 158 -30.38 20.39 11.46
N PHE A 159 -29.27 20.62 10.86
CA PHE A 159 -28.74 21.87 10.29
C PHE A 159 -27.57 21.41 9.44
N GLY A 160 -27.44 21.55 8.14
CA GLY A 160 -27.58 22.74 7.34
C GLY A 160 -26.29 23.55 7.40
N GLY A 161 -25.46 23.50 6.35
CA GLY A 161 -24.43 24.48 6.23
C GLY A 161 -23.17 24.02 5.51
N GLY A 162 -23.07 24.32 4.18
CA GLY A 162 -22.00 25.11 3.67
C GLY A 162 -20.66 24.41 3.40
N ALA A 163 -20.45 24.01 2.14
CA ALA A 163 -19.14 23.80 1.60
C ALA A 163 -18.42 25.15 1.37
N PRO A 164 -17.18 25.31 1.74
CA PRO A 164 -16.32 26.30 1.14
C PRO A 164 -15.51 25.67 -0.01
N SER A 165 -15.73 26.20 -1.20
CA SER A 165 -14.82 26.10 -2.33
C SER A 165 -13.55 26.89 -1.98
N GLY A 166 -12.45 26.23 -1.73
CA GLY A 166 -11.12 26.81 -1.57
C GLY A 166 -10.27 26.50 -2.77
N GLY A 167 -9.83 27.55 -3.43
CA GLY A 167 -9.01 27.54 -4.62
C GLY A 167 -7.66 26.85 -4.40
N TYR A 168 -7.22 26.22 -5.44
CA TYR A 168 -5.86 25.69 -5.56
C TYR A 168 -4.96 26.86 -5.94
N ASP A 169 -4.19 27.34 -4.95
CA ASP A 169 -3.10 28.26 -5.24
C ASP A 169 -1.96 27.47 -5.88
N ASP A 170 -1.60 27.93 -7.08
CA ASP A 170 -0.37 27.61 -7.78
C ASP A 170 0.82 27.86 -6.85
N LEU A 171 1.49 26.80 -6.43
CA LEU A 171 2.83 26.89 -5.86
C LEU A 171 3.83 26.68 -6.98
N ASP A 172 4.25 27.79 -7.59
CA ASP A 172 5.49 27.88 -8.36
C ASP A 172 6.67 27.58 -7.43
N ASP A 173 7.13 26.34 -7.41
CA ASP A 173 8.40 25.97 -6.80
C ASP A 173 9.53 26.20 -7.80
N ASP A 174 10.00 27.45 -7.86
CA ASP A 174 11.31 27.79 -8.40
C ASP A 174 12.40 27.24 -7.49
N ILE A 175 12.98 26.10 -7.85
CA ILE A 175 14.20 25.59 -7.24
C ILE A 175 15.39 26.11 -8.03
N PRO A 176 16.19 27.03 -7.49
CA PRO A 176 17.44 27.44 -8.14
C PRO A 176 18.51 26.35 -7.94
N PHE A 177 19.13 25.96 -9.05
CA PHE A 177 20.37 25.18 -9.05
C PHE A 177 21.58 26.08 -8.87
#